data_37dade8b76934f38a586978d4a885599
#
_entry.id   37dade8b76934f38a586978d4a885599
#
_cell.length_a   1.000
_cell.length_b   1.000
_cell.length_c   1.000
_cell.angle_alpha   90.00
_cell.angle_beta   90.00
_cell.angle_gamma   90.00
#
_symmetry.space_group_name_H-M   'P 1'
#
loop_
_entity.id
_entity.type
_entity.pdbx_description
1 polymer ?
#
loop_
_entity_poly.entity_id
_entity_poly.type
_entity_poly.pdbx_seq_one_letter_code
_entity_poly.pdbx_strand_id
1 'polypeptide(L)'
;EDLREQGQIGEFIVVLPDGGKTFYVNSLDGRERYEDFLIEELVPLIDRQYRTVPNPAARGISGTSMGGYGALHLAMRHPDVFGAASAHSAALIPKIPSPVPKEGRWGFYARILQGPFGSPLSEDYWEANNPLTLAEHPERFPRLKLYFDCGDHDRYGFEEGAQILHRKLAERGFAHDFTLRPGDHGWSYLNQYLKYSLLFHWRCFEEAKRESCSTRMKGVRR
;
A
#
# COMPACT_ATOMS: atom_id res chain seq x y z
N GLU A 1 -11.40 -14.29 -10.87
CA GLU A 1 -12.36 -14.85 -11.87
C GLU A 1 -13.79 -14.77 -11.33
N ASP A 2 -14.09 -15.37 -10.16
CA ASP A 2 -15.44 -15.45 -9.60
C ASP A 2 -16.14 -14.09 -9.47
N LEU A 3 -15.44 -13.06 -8.99
CA LEU A 3 -16.04 -11.72 -8.84
C LEU A 3 -16.40 -11.08 -10.20
N ARG A 4 -15.62 -11.37 -11.23
CA ARG A 4 -15.88 -10.90 -12.60
C ARG A 4 -17.06 -11.64 -13.21
N GLU A 5 -17.12 -12.94 -13.08
CA GLU A 5 -18.22 -13.78 -13.56
C GLU A 5 -19.56 -13.41 -12.89
N GLN A 6 -19.50 -13.02 -11.60
CA GLN A 6 -20.66 -12.50 -10.87
C GLN A 6 -21.00 -11.04 -11.19
N GLY A 7 -20.24 -10.38 -12.06
CA GLY A 7 -20.45 -8.98 -12.43
C GLY A 7 -20.16 -7.97 -11.31
N GLN A 8 -19.44 -8.38 -10.25
CA GLN A 8 -19.11 -7.53 -9.12
C GLN A 8 -17.92 -6.61 -9.41
N ILE A 9 -17.03 -7.03 -10.30
CA ILE A 9 -15.90 -6.24 -10.82
C ILE A 9 -15.81 -6.40 -12.34
N GLY A 10 -15.20 -5.42 -13.00
CA GLY A 10 -14.83 -5.53 -14.41
C GLY A 10 -13.41 -6.05 -14.61
N GLU A 11 -12.83 -5.71 -15.75
CA GLU A 11 -11.49 -6.15 -16.12
C GLU A 11 -10.42 -5.25 -15.52
N PHE A 12 -9.36 -5.87 -14.98
CA PHE A 12 -8.13 -5.22 -14.53
C PHE A 12 -6.95 -5.72 -15.35
N ILE A 13 -5.96 -4.85 -15.51
CA ILE A 13 -4.59 -5.26 -15.79
C ILE A 13 -3.91 -5.39 -14.43
N VAL A 14 -3.48 -6.59 -14.09
CA VAL A 14 -2.78 -6.87 -12.82
C VAL A 14 -1.31 -7.10 -13.13
N VAL A 15 -0.44 -6.35 -12.45
CA VAL A 15 1.02 -6.46 -12.55
C VAL A 15 1.56 -6.92 -11.21
N LEU A 16 2.34 -7.98 -11.20
CA LEU A 16 2.90 -8.60 -9.99
C LEU A 16 4.44 -8.53 -10.04
N PRO A 17 5.05 -7.42 -9.61
CA PRO A 17 6.49 -7.34 -9.53
C PRO A 17 7.02 -8.13 -8.34
N ASP A 18 8.19 -8.77 -8.51
CA ASP A 18 8.90 -9.41 -7.40
C ASP A 18 9.60 -8.35 -6.55
N GLY A 19 9.14 -8.18 -5.32
CA GLY A 19 9.69 -7.20 -4.38
C GLY A 19 10.95 -7.65 -3.66
N GLY A 20 11.38 -8.90 -3.81
CA GLY A 20 12.56 -9.45 -3.12
C GLY A 20 12.50 -9.22 -1.60
N LYS A 21 13.47 -8.47 -1.07
CA LYS A 21 13.55 -8.05 0.35
C LYS A 21 13.64 -6.53 0.50
N THR A 22 13.17 -5.78 -0.48
CA THR A 22 13.40 -4.33 -0.61
C THR A 22 12.46 -3.48 0.24
N PHE A 23 11.40 -4.04 0.80
CA PHE A 23 10.29 -3.27 1.39
C PHE A 23 9.71 -2.21 0.44
N TYR A 24 10.00 -2.37 -0.88
CA TYR A 24 9.55 -1.45 -1.94
C TYR A 24 10.07 -0.01 -1.80
N VAL A 25 11.20 0.15 -1.09
CA VAL A 25 11.92 1.41 -0.94
C VAL A 25 13.24 1.36 -1.70
N ASN A 26 13.85 2.50 -1.95
CA ASN A 26 15.25 2.55 -2.32
C ASN A 26 16.10 2.18 -1.10
N SER A 27 17.17 1.40 -1.25
CA SER A 27 18.03 1.07 -0.13
C SER A 27 18.83 2.29 0.34
N LEU A 28 19.11 2.36 1.64
CA LEU A 28 19.88 3.46 2.24
C LEU A 28 21.23 3.68 1.54
N ASP A 29 21.88 2.60 1.12
CA ASP A 29 23.17 2.65 0.43
C ASP A 29 23.07 2.94 -1.08
N GLY A 30 21.84 3.10 -1.60
CA GLY A 30 21.54 3.42 -2.99
C GLY A 30 21.82 2.29 -4.00
N ARG A 31 22.15 1.09 -3.55
CA ARG A 31 22.44 -0.05 -4.44
C ARG A 31 21.18 -0.65 -5.06
N GLU A 32 20.11 -0.68 -4.30
CA GLU A 32 18.80 -1.15 -4.77
C GLU A 32 17.83 0.02 -4.80
N ARG A 33 17.50 0.50 -5.99
CA ARG A 33 16.57 1.61 -6.22
C ARG A 33 15.21 1.09 -6.64
N TYR A 34 14.58 0.29 -5.76
CA TYR A 34 13.36 -0.42 -6.11
C TYR A 34 12.13 0.49 -6.20
N GLU A 35 12.04 1.51 -5.35
CA GLU A 35 10.99 2.55 -5.45
C GLU A 35 11.08 3.27 -6.81
N ASP A 36 12.27 3.73 -7.19
CA ASP A 36 12.48 4.39 -8.48
C ASP A 36 12.18 3.46 -9.66
N PHE A 37 12.62 2.20 -9.59
CA PHE A 37 12.28 1.21 -10.62
C PHE A 37 10.77 1.09 -10.83
N LEU A 38 9.98 1.02 -9.75
CA LEU A 38 8.53 0.93 -9.86
C LEU A 38 7.91 2.18 -10.48
N ILE A 39 8.35 3.35 -10.03
CA ILE A 39 7.74 4.63 -10.41
C ILE A 39 8.23 5.12 -11.77
N GLU A 40 9.54 5.05 -12.01
CA GLU A 40 10.17 5.66 -13.18
C GLU A 40 10.28 4.70 -14.38
N GLU A 41 10.29 3.38 -14.13
CA GLU A 41 10.48 2.39 -15.19
C GLU A 41 9.25 1.49 -15.38
N LEU A 42 8.81 0.77 -14.34
CA LEU A 42 7.75 -0.25 -14.49
C LEU A 42 6.39 0.37 -14.84
N VAL A 43 5.93 1.38 -14.11
CA VAL A 43 4.63 2.01 -14.37
C VAL A 43 4.60 2.61 -15.79
N PRO A 44 5.59 3.41 -16.22
CA PRO A 44 5.61 3.91 -17.59
C PRO A 44 5.75 2.82 -18.65
N LEU A 45 6.48 1.73 -18.37
CA LEU A 45 6.58 0.59 -19.28
C LEU A 45 5.21 -0.06 -19.52
N ILE A 46 4.47 -0.32 -18.45
CA ILE A 46 3.13 -0.91 -18.53
C ILE A 46 2.17 0.00 -19.28
N ASP A 47 2.20 1.31 -19.01
CA ASP A 47 1.35 2.28 -19.71
C ASP A 47 1.65 2.37 -21.22
N ARG A 48 2.90 2.14 -21.62
CA ARG A 48 3.28 2.12 -23.04
C ARG A 48 2.92 0.80 -23.75
N GLN A 49 2.97 -0.33 -23.03
CA GLN A 49 2.80 -1.66 -23.64
C GLN A 49 1.35 -2.15 -23.62
N TYR A 50 0.54 -1.68 -22.71
CA TYR A 50 -0.82 -2.18 -22.51
C TYR A 50 -1.85 -1.05 -22.60
N ARG A 51 -3.10 -1.42 -22.82
CA ARG A 51 -4.24 -0.48 -22.88
C ARG A 51 -4.65 -0.03 -21.49
N THR A 52 -3.78 0.69 -20.81
CA THR A 52 -4.07 1.29 -19.51
C THR A 52 -4.78 2.63 -19.66
N VAL A 53 -5.27 3.15 -18.54
CA VAL A 53 -5.67 4.54 -18.37
C VAL A 53 -4.57 5.22 -17.53
N PRO A 54 -3.64 6.00 -18.14
CA PRO A 54 -2.50 6.58 -17.43
C PRO A 54 -2.93 7.78 -16.56
N ASN A 55 -3.74 7.48 -15.55
CA ASN A 55 -4.27 8.45 -14.60
C ASN A 55 -4.22 7.84 -13.20
N PRO A 56 -3.73 8.57 -12.18
CA PRO A 56 -3.71 8.09 -10.81
C PRO A 56 -5.06 7.54 -10.33
N ALA A 57 -6.17 8.20 -10.65
CA ALA A 57 -7.49 7.75 -10.25
C ALA A 57 -7.92 6.40 -10.85
N ALA A 58 -7.24 5.94 -11.92
CA ALA A 58 -7.45 4.63 -12.55
C ALA A 58 -6.33 3.63 -12.23
N ARG A 59 -5.40 3.99 -11.35
CA ARG A 59 -4.29 3.11 -10.95
C ARG A 59 -4.31 2.89 -9.44
N GLY A 60 -4.40 1.62 -9.06
CA GLY A 60 -4.31 1.18 -7.67
C GLY A 60 -3.06 0.37 -7.41
N ILE A 61 -2.67 0.32 -6.14
CA ILE A 61 -1.62 -0.56 -5.65
C ILE A 61 -2.13 -1.38 -4.48
N SER A 62 -1.77 -2.66 -4.44
CA SER A 62 -2.21 -3.59 -3.41
C SER A 62 -1.09 -4.49 -2.95
N GLY A 63 -1.10 -4.91 -1.70
CA GLY A 63 -0.13 -5.87 -1.21
C GLY A 63 -0.49 -6.50 0.12
N THR A 64 0.27 -7.55 0.47
CA THR A 64 0.16 -8.22 1.77
C THR A 64 1.51 -8.20 2.48
N SER A 65 1.52 -8.11 3.80
CA SER A 65 2.73 -8.16 4.62
C SER A 65 3.74 -7.07 4.21
N MET A 66 4.95 -7.45 3.80
CA MET A 66 5.93 -6.53 3.20
C MET A 66 5.34 -5.78 1.98
N GLY A 67 4.57 -6.46 1.12
CA GLY A 67 3.87 -5.84 -0.01
C GLY A 67 2.79 -4.85 0.43
N GLY A 68 2.12 -5.09 1.56
CA GLY A 68 1.18 -4.15 2.17
C GLY A 68 1.86 -2.89 2.69
N TYR A 69 3.04 -3.05 3.31
CA TYR A 69 3.90 -1.92 3.65
C TYR A 69 4.24 -1.10 2.40
N GLY A 70 4.76 -1.77 1.35
CA GLY A 70 5.13 -1.13 0.10
C GLY A 70 3.96 -0.43 -0.59
N ALA A 71 2.77 -1.04 -0.60
CA ALA A 71 1.58 -0.43 -1.19
C ALA A 71 1.20 0.89 -0.50
N LEU A 72 1.20 0.90 0.84
CA LEU A 72 0.93 2.11 1.61
C LEU A 72 2.03 3.16 1.44
N HIS A 73 3.30 2.75 1.54
CA HIS A 73 4.45 3.62 1.38
C HIS A 73 4.45 4.32 0.02
N LEU A 74 4.37 3.54 -1.07
CA LEU A 74 4.41 4.07 -2.42
C LEU A 74 3.23 4.98 -2.74
N ALA A 75 2.02 4.61 -2.31
CA ALA A 75 0.85 5.44 -2.59
C ALA A 75 0.85 6.76 -1.82
N MET A 76 1.33 6.78 -0.57
CA MET A 76 1.43 8.01 0.22
C MET A 76 2.56 8.93 -0.28
N ARG A 77 3.62 8.38 -0.87
CA ARG A 77 4.73 9.16 -1.44
C ARG A 77 4.48 9.61 -2.87
N HIS A 78 3.73 8.83 -3.64
CA HIS A 78 3.45 9.06 -5.06
C HIS A 78 1.94 9.13 -5.35
N PRO A 79 1.20 10.06 -4.72
CA PRO A 79 -0.24 10.23 -4.95
C PRO A 79 -0.58 10.73 -6.35
N ASP A 80 0.42 11.21 -7.09
CA ASP A 80 0.38 11.55 -8.51
C ASP A 80 0.48 10.31 -9.42
N VAL A 81 0.89 9.17 -8.88
CA VAL A 81 0.96 7.88 -9.58
C VAL A 81 -0.19 6.96 -9.20
N PHE A 82 -0.52 6.85 -7.91
CA PHE A 82 -1.54 5.94 -7.38
C PHE A 82 -2.68 6.71 -6.71
N GLY A 83 -3.90 6.51 -7.17
CA GLY A 83 -5.11 7.11 -6.57
C GLY A 83 -5.80 6.23 -5.54
N ALA A 84 -5.44 4.94 -5.45
CA ALA A 84 -5.99 4.02 -4.48
C ALA A 84 -4.92 3.02 -4.00
N ALA A 85 -4.90 2.74 -2.70
CA ALA A 85 -4.04 1.70 -2.14
C ALA A 85 -4.82 0.78 -1.22
N SER A 86 -4.50 -0.51 -1.27
CA SER A 86 -5.02 -1.47 -0.31
C SER A 86 -3.91 -2.34 0.29
N ALA A 87 -4.06 -2.72 1.56
CA ALA A 87 -3.06 -3.50 2.27
C ALA A 87 -3.70 -4.56 3.17
N HIS A 88 -3.18 -5.79 3.08
CA HIS A 88 -3.57 -6.89 3.96
C HIS A 88 -2.42 -7.24 4.90
N SER A 89 -2.67 -7.27 6.19
CA SER A 89 -1.66 -7.59 7.23
C SER A 89 -0.31 -6.91 6.93
N ALA A 90 -0.35 -5.61 6.63
CA ALA A 90 0.84 -4.84 6.26
C ALA A 90 1.89 -4.88 7.37
N ALA A 91 3.17 -5.01 7.00
CA ALA A 91 4.29 -5.06 7.94
C ALA A 91 4.55 -3.69 8.58
N LEU A 92 3.54 -3.16 9.28
CA LEU A 92 3.57 -1.87 9.97
C LEU A 92 4.19 -2.05 11.36
N ILE A 93 5.44 -1.71 11.48
CA ILE A 93 6.21 -1.80 12.73
C ILE A 93 6.24 -0.40 13.38
N PRO A 94 5.60 -0.20 14.55
CA PRO A 94 5.47 1.13 15.13
C PRO A 94 6.78 1.72 15.62
N LYS A 95 7.62 0.87 16.22
CA LYS A 95 8.91 1.27 16.80
C LYS A 95 9.81 0.05 16.96
N ILE A 96 11.09 0.26 16.77
CA ILE A 96 12.12 -0.74 17.09
C ILE A 96 12.79 -0.32 18.37
N PRO A 97 12.86 -1.19 19.40
CA PRO A 97 13.54 -0.87 20.65
C PRO A 97 15.02 -0.54 20.46
N SER A 98 15.53 0.40 21.22
CA SER A 98 16.96 0.71 21.27
C SER A 98 17.50 0.41 22.68
N PRO A 99 18.54 -0.44 22.84
CA PRO A 99 19.21 -1.22 21.80
C PRO A 99 18.30 -2.29 21.18
N VAL A 100 18.57 -2.60 19.89
CA VAL A 100 17.77 -3.59 19.15
C VAL A 100 18.02 -4.99 19.75
N PRO A 101 16.96 -5.69 20.21
CA PRO A 101 17.08 -7.05 20.69
C PRO A 101 17.58 -8.00 19.59
N LYS A 102 18.47 -8.94 19.94
CA LYS A 102 19.00 -9.93 18.98
C LYS A 102 18.04 -11.07 18.69
N GLU A 103 17.07 -11.32 19.57
CA GLU A 103 16.17 -12.46 19.52
C GLU A 103 14.70 -12.01 19.58
N GLY A 104 13.79 -12.99 19.39
CA GLY A 104 12.37 -12.77 19.41
C GLY A 104 11.86 -11.92 18.24
N ARG A 105 10.65 -11.40 18.37
CA ARG A 105 9.97 -10.58 17.35
C ARG A 105 10.83 -9.39 16.89
N TRP A 106 11.42 -8.69 17.81
CA TRP A 106 12.23 -7.50 17.51
C TRP A 106 13.54 -7.83 16.78
N GLY A 107 14.21 -8.93 17.18
CA GLY A 107 15.39 -9.41 16.46
C GLY A 107 15.05 -9.89 15.04
N PHE A 108 13.87 -10.46 14.84
CA PHE A 108 13.37 -10.80 13.50
C PHE A 108 13.14 -9.52 12.67
N TYR A 109 12.43 -8.52 13.18
CA TYR A 109 12.20 -7.27 12.46
C TYR A 109 13.50 -6.56 12.10
N ALA A 110 14.43 -6.44 13.04
CA ALA A 110 15.71 -5.83 12.77
C ALA A 110 16.45 -6.51 11.61
N ARG A 111 16.42 -7.83 11.54
CA ARG A 111 17.07 -8.56 10.44
C ARG A 111 16.44 -8.30 9.07
N ILE A 112 15.13 -8.25 8.98
CA ILE A 112 14.46 -8.00 7.69
C ILE A 112 14.55 -6.56 7.24
N LEU A 113 14.69 -5.62 8.18
CA LEU A 113 14.80 -4.19 7.88
C LEU A 113 16.24 -3.75 7.55
N GLN A 114 17.28 -4.49 7.98
CA GLN A 114 18.67 -4.10 7.75
C GLN A 114 19.05 -4.01 6.26
N GLY A 115 18.45 -4.82 5.39
CA GLY A 115 18.70 -4.74 3.94
C GLY A 115 18.40 -3.35 3.40
N PRO A 116 17.13 -2.96 3.34
CA PRO A 116 16.74 -1.68 2.76
C PRO A 116 17.11 -0.47 3.63
N PHE A 117 17.10 -0.60 4.97
CA PHE A 117 17.21 0.55 5.88
C PHE A 117 18.58 0.68 6.57
N GLY A 118 19.58 -0.09 6.12
CA GLY A 118 20.97 0.00 6.59
C GLY A 118 21.35 -1.02 7.66
N SER A 119 22.66 -1.31 7.74
CA SER A 119 23.25 -2.21 8.74
C SER A 119 24.49 -1.55 9.33
N PRO A 120 24.41 -0.98 10.57
CA PRO A 120 23.24 -1.01 11.46
C PRO A 120 22.02 -0.28 10.88
N LEU A 121 20.83 -0.61 11.40
CA LEU A 121 19.58 0.04 10.99
C LEU A 121 19.64 1.55 11.21
N SER A 122 19.39 2.34 10.16
CA SER A 122 19.20 3.78 10.27
C SER A 122 17.75 4.08 10.69
N GLU A 123 17.57 4.50 11.93
CA GLU A 123 16.25 4.82 12.48
C GLU A 123 15.61 5.97 11.70
N ASP A 124 16.35 7.04 11.44
CA ASP A 124 15.88 8.20 10.67
C ASP A 124 15.42 7.82 9.26
N TYR A 125 16.18 6.97 8.56
CA TYR A 125 15.82 6.54 7.22
C TYR A 125 14.61 5.63 7.21
N TRP A 126 14.53 4.74 8.21
CA TRP A 126 13.36 3.87 8.37
C TRP A 126 12.10 4.67 8.71
N GLU A 127 12.17 5.62 9.64
CA GLU A 127 11.05 6.49 10.00
C GLU A 127 10.57 7.34 8.80
N ALA A 128 11.49 7.92 8.04
CA ALA A 128 11.17 8.70 6.85
C ALA A 128 10.42 7.91 5.76
N ASN A 129 10.56 6.58 5.77
CA ASN A 129 9.92 5.67 4.82
C ASN A 129 8.75 4.87 5.43
N ASN A 130 8.48 5.03 6.74
CA ASN A 130 7.44 4.28 7.43
C ASN A 130 6.05 4.85 7.11
N PRO A 131 5.09 4.05 6.62
CA PRO A 131 3.72 4.51 6.41
C PRO A 131 3.06 5.14 7.64
N LEU A 132 3.46 4.71 8.84
CA LEU A 132 2.98 5.31 10.09
C LEU A 132 3.43 6.75 10.29
N THR A 133 4.62 7.09 9.82
CA THR A 133 5.15 8.46 9.82
C THR A 133 4.55 9.28 8.68
N LEU A 134 4.45 8.70 7.49
CA LEU A 134 3.82 9.37 6.34
C LEU A 134 2.35 9.74 6.61
N ALA A 135 1.63 8.91 7.35
CA ALA A 135 0.24 9.16 7.75
C ALA A 135 0.06 10.37 8.70
N GLU A 136 1.15 10.95 9.19
CA GLU A 136 1.10 12.19 9.96
C GLU A 136 0.83 13.42 9.10
N HIS A 137 0.99 13.30 7.79
CA HIS A 137 0.86 14.37 6.82
C HIS A 137 -0.10 14.03 5.67
N PRO A 138 -1.39 13.74 5.96
CA PRO A 138 -2.35 13.34 4.92
C PRO A 138 -2.66 14.46 3.92
N GLU A 139 -2.33 15.69 4.23
CA GLU A 139 -2.40 16.82 3.29
C GLU A 139 -1.50 16.64 2.04
N ARG A 140 -0.52 15.74 2.11
CA ARG A 140 0.37 15.41 0.99
C ARG A 140 -0.28 14.45 -0.02
N PHE A 141 -1.33 13.73 0.40
CA PHE A 141 -2.06 12.77 -0.44
C PHE A 141 -3.59 12.91 -0.31
N PRO A 142 -4.15 14.11 -0.47
CA PRO A 142 -5.54 14.44 -0.08
C PRO A 142 -6.62 13.71 -0.89
N ARG A 143 -6.26 13.12 -2.04
CA ARG A 143 -7.18 12.38 -2.92
C ARG A 143 -6.96 10.86 -2.89
N LEU A 144 -5.95 10.39 -2.17
CA LEU A 144 -5.64 8.98 -2.07
C LEU A 144 -6.76 8.26 -1.32
N LYS A 145 -7.26 7.16 -1.88
CA LYS A 145 -8.22 6.28 -1.24
C LYS A 145 -7.48 5.11 -0.62
N LEU A 146 -7.77 4.83 0.64
CA LEU A 146 -7.08 3.79 1.40
C LEU A 146 -8.06 2.75 1.94
N TYR A 147 -7.71 1.48 1.76
CA TYR A 147 -8.28 0.33 2.42
C TYR A 147 -7.17 -0.48 3.06
N PHE A 148 -7.34 -0.90 4.30
CA PHE A 148 -6.44 -1.89 4.88
C PHE A 148 -7.13 -2.73 5.93
N ASP A 149 -6.68 -3.97 6.03
CA ASP A 149 -7.11 -4.90 7.06
C ASP A 149 -5.93 -5.69 7.63
N CYS A 150 -6.15 -6.29 8.80
CA CYS A 150 -5.20 -7.18 9.44
C CYS A 150 -5.94 -8.26 10.19
N GLY A 151 -5.32 -9.43 10.31
CA GLY A 151 -5.81 -10.48 11.20
C GLY A 151 -5.75 -10.02 12.65
N ASP A 152 -6.79 -10.33 13.43
CA ASP A 152 -6.88 -9.94 14.84
C ASP A 152 -5.95 -10.76 15.76
N HIS A 153 -5.32 -11.79 15.20
CA HIS A 153 -4.32 -12.64 15.84
C HIS A 153 -3.09 -12.84 14.93
N ASP A 154 -2.64 -11.74 14.30
CA ASP A 154 -1.48 -11.79 13.40
C ASP A 154 -0.22 -12.23 14.16
N ARG A 155 0.39 -13.37 13.76
CA ARG A 155 1.56 -13.94 14.45
C ARG A 155 2.78 -13.03 14.49
N TYR A 156 2.83 -12.03 13.63
CA TYR A 156 3.87 -11.01 13.63
C TYR A 156 3.48 -9.78 14.45
N GLY A 157 2.22 -9.66 14.92
CA GLY A 157 1.72 -8.52 15.68
C GLY A 157 1.52 -7.28 14.82
N PHE A 158 1.24 -7.43 13.53
CA PHE A 158 1.02 -6.28 12.63
C PHE A 158 -0.33 -5.61 12.85
N GLU A 159 -1.26 -6.24 13.57
CA GLU A 159 -2.52 -5.63 14.00
C GLU A 159 -2.30 -4.39 14.87
N GLU A 160 -1.23 -4.35 15.66
CA GLU A 160 -0.87 -3.15 16.44
C GLU A 160 -0.56 -1.97 15.53
N GLY A 161 0.30 -2.18 14.52
CA GLY A 161 0.65 -1.15 13.53
C GLY A 161 -0.55 -0.71 12.69
N ALA A 162 -1.41 -1.64 12.30
CA ALA A 162 -2.63 -1.35 11.56
C ALA A 162 -3.60 -0.46 12.38
N GLN A 163 -3.78 -0.75 13.67
CA GLN A 163 -4.58 0.08 14.57
C GLN A 163 -3.97 1.47 14.80
N ILE A 164 -2.63 1.57 14.87
CA ILE A 164 -1.94 2.85 14.97
C ILE A 164 -2.15 3.68 13.70
N LEU A 165 -2.01 3.07 12.52
CA LEU A 165 -2.27 3.74 11.26
C LEU A 165 -3.71 4.29 11.22
N HIS A 166 -4.69 3.45 11.57
CA HIS A 166 -6.10 3.84 11.64
C HIS A 166 -6.29 5.07 12.54
N ARG A 167 -5.77 5.04 13.78
CA ARG A 167 -5.91 6.17 14.71
C ARG A 167 -5.28 7.44 14.15
N LYS A 168 -4.05 7.36 13.62
CA LYS A 168 -3.35 8.52 13.04
C LYS A 168 -4.12 9.18 11.92
N LEU A 169 -4.69 8.39 11.01
CA LEU A 169 -5.49 8.89 9.90
C LEU A 169 -6.83 9.48 10.39
N ALA A 170 -7.51 8.78 11.30
CA ALA A 170 -8.79 9.24 11.86
C ALA A 170 -8.65 10.56 12.65
N GLU A 171 -7.63 10.70 13.48
CA GLU A 171 -7.33 11.93 14.22
C GLU A 171 -7.09 13.14 13.34
N ARG A 172 -6.67 12.91 12.08
CA ARG A 172 -6.45 13.94 11.06
C ARG A 172 -7.63 14.12 10.11
N GLY A 173 -8.74 13.42 10.36
CA GLY A 173 -9.95 13.50 9.54
C GLY A 173 -9.77 12.89 8.14
N PHE A 174 -8.75 12.05 7.92
CA PHE A 174 -8.53 11.39 6.63
C PHE A 174 -9.43 10.17 6.48
N ALA A 175 -10.29 10.20 5.46
CA ALA A 175 -11.22 9.10 5.16
C ALA A 175 -10.48 7.86 4.65
N HIS A 176 -10.73 6.71 5.28
CA HIS A 176 -10.16 5.42 4.92
C HIS A 176 -11.02 4.27 5.42
N ASP A 177 -10.90 3.13 4.77
CA ASP A 177 -11.55 1.88 5.19
C ASP A 177 -10.55 1.04 5.99
N PHE A 178 -10.86 0.72 7.25
CA PHE A 178 -10.07 -0.17 8.10
C PHE A 178 -10.92 -1.24 8.77
N THR A 179 -10.38 -2.46 8.85
CA THR A 179 -11.06 -3.56 9.56
C THR A 179 -10.03 -4.54 10.15
N LEU A 180 -10.16 -4.85 11.44
CA LEU A 180 -9.59 -6.08 11.99
C LEU A 180 -10.51 -7.25 11.66
N ARG A 181 -9.94 -8.33 11.14
CA ARG A 181 -10.70 -9.51 10.73
C ARG A 181 -10.25 -10.74 11.47
N PRO A 182 -11.15 -11.69 11.76
CA PRO A 182 -10.75 -12.96 12.36
C PRO A 182 -9.67 -13.67 11.52
N GLY A 183 -8.55 -13.99 12.14
CA GLY A 183 -7.50 -14.77 11.52
C GLY A 183 -6.08 -14.36 11.89
N ASP A 184 -5.13 -15.11 11.33
CA ASP A 184 -3.69 -14.97 11.51
C ASP A 184 -3.07 -14.33 10.24
N HIS A 185 -1.78 -14.51 10.06
CA HIS A 185 -1.00 -14.05 8.90
C HIS A 185 -0.85 -15.17 7.87
N GLY A 186 -0.90 -14.83 6.58
CA GLY A 186 -0.55 -15.77 5.50
C GLY A 186 -1.64 -16.02 4.48
N TRP A 187 -1.44 -17.07 3.68
CA TRP A 187 -2.27 -17.35 2.52
C TRP A 187 -3.74 -17.65 2.84
N SER A 188 -4.03 -18.33 3.94
CA SER A 188 -5.42 -18.59 4.35
C SER A 188 -6.18 -17.30 4.63
N TYR A 189 -5.55 -16.36 5.30
CA TYR A 189 -6.09 -15.02 5.54
C TYR A 189 -6.30 -14.27 4.21
N LEU A 190 -5.26 -14.19 3.39
CA LEU A 190 -5.32 -13.48 2.12
C LEU A 190 -6.41 -14.03 1.19
N ASN A 191 -6.47 -15.35 1.03
CA ASN A 191 -7.49 -16.00 0.18
C ASN A 191 -8.92 -15.69 0.62
N GLN A 192 -9.14 -15.56 1.93
CA GLN A 192 -10.46 -15.24 2.48
C GLN A 192 -10.85 -13.79 2.23
N TYR A 193 -9.90 -12.85 2.33
CA TYR A 193 -10.17 -11.42 2.40
C TYR A 193 -9.72 -10.60 1.20
N LEU A 194 -8.94 -11.15 0.27
CA LEU A 194 -8.48 -10.47 -0.95
C LEU A 194 -9.61 -9.84 -1.78
N LYS A 195 -10.78 -10.48 -1.79
CA LYS A 195 -11.95 -9.98 -2.50
C LYS A 195 -12.33 -8.54 -2.11
N TYR A 196 -12.10 -8.14 -0.86
CA TYR A 196 -12.44 -6.78 -0.41
C TYR A 196 -11.53 -5.71 -1.03
N SER A 197 -10.22 -6.01 -1.22
CA SER A 197 -9.34 -5.14 -1.99
C SER A 197 -9.78 -5.01 -3.44
N LEU A 198 -10.13 -6.11 -4.10
CA LEU A 198 -10.56 -6.07 -5.50
C LEU A 198 -11.84 -5.25 -5.67
N LEU A 199 -12.83 -5.43 -4.79
CA LEU A 199 -14.06 -4.65 -4.76
C LEU A 199 -13.79 -3.16 -4.45
N PHE A 200 -12.87 -2.89 -3.51
CA PHE A 200 -12.45 -1.52 -3.18
C PHE A 200 -11.84 -0.82 -4.39
N HIS A 201 -10.85 -1.43 -5.05
CA HIS A 201 -10.21 -0.86 -6.24
C HIS A 201 -11.21 -0.66 -7.38
N TRP A 202 -12.09 -1.64 -7.62
CA TRP A 202 -13.10 -1.52 -8.66
C TRP A 202 -14.04 -0.33 -8.40
N ARG A 203 -14.52 -0.17 -7.17
CA ARG A 203 -15.34 0.99 -6.76
C ARG A 203 -14.60 2.30 -7.03
N CYS A 204 -13.33 2.40 -6.65
CA CYS A 204 -12.52 3.60 -6.88
C CYS A 204 -12.41 3.95 -8.37
N PHE A 205 -12.17 2.95 -9.23
CA PHE A 205 -12.02 3.16 -10.67
C PHE A 205 -13.35 3.55 -11.34
N GLU A 206 -14.47 2.97 -10.94
CA GLU A 206 -15.79 3.35 -11.45
C GLU A 206 -16.19 4.77 -11.03
N GLU A 207 -15.86 5.20 -9.81
CA GLU A 207 -16.07 6.58 -9.38
C GLU A 207 -15.27 7.56 -10.22
N ALA A 208 -13.99 7.30 -10.44
CA ALA A 208 -13.12 8.13 -11.28
C ALA A 208 -13.63 8.24 -12.72
N LYS A 209 -14.14 7.14 -13.27
CA LYS A 209 -14.74 7.12 -14.62
C LYS A 209 -15.99 8.00 -14.69
N ARG A 210 -16.86 7.96 -13.69
CA ARG A 210 -18.08 8.78 -13.63
C ARG A 210 -17.75 10.27 -13.52
N GLU A 211 -16.77 10.64 -12.68
CA GLU A 211 -16.32 12.02 -12.53
C GLU A 211 -15.76 12.59 -13.84
N SER A 212 -14.94 11.82 -14.55
CA SER A 212 -14.35 12.22 -15.83
C SER A 212 -15.43 12.42 -16.91
N CYS A 213 -16.46 11.58 -16.94
CA CYS A 213 -17.59 11.71 -17.86
C CYS A 213 -18.44 12.96 -17.56
N SER A 214 -18.70 13.22 -16.29
CA SER A 214 -19.47 14.40 -15.85
C SER A 214 -18.76 15.72 -16.21
N THR A 215 -17.44 15.77 -16.07
CA THR A 215 -16.64 16.94 -16.39
C THR A 215 -16.64 17.22 -17.89
N ARG A 216 -16.54 16.19 -18.73
CA ARG A 216 -16.62 16.35 -20.20
C ARG A 216 -17.99 16.90 -20.65
N MET A 217 -19.08 16.43 -20.07
CA MET A 217 -20.42 16.92 -20.42
C MET A 217 -20.66 18.38 -20.04
N LYS A 218 -20.05 18.88 -18.97
CA LYS A 218 -20.14 20.30 -18.57
C LYS A 218 -19.30 21.22 -19.47
N GLY A 219 -18.17 20.71 -20.02
CA GLY A 219 -17.31 21.48 -20.94
C GLY A 219 -17.86 21.62 -22.36
N VAL A 220 -18.80 20.76 -22.77
CA VAL A 220 -19.42 20.84 -24.12
C VAL A 220 -20.61 21.82 -24.16
N ARG A 221 -21.06 22.35 -23.03
CA ARG A 221 -22.19 23.28 -22.94
C ARG A 221 -21.76 24.76 -22.81
N ARG A 222 -20.49 25.05 -23.06
CA ARG A 222 -19.96 26.39 -23.15
C ARG A 222 -19.40 26.61 -24.56
#